data_72211ec9a85abfce9258fd1eb0f1eb17
#
_entry.id   72211ec9a85abfce9258fd1eb0f1eb17
#
_cell.length_a   1.000
_cell.length_b   1.000
_cell.length_c   1.000
_cell.angle_alpha   90.00
_cell.angle_beta   90.00
_cell.angle_gamma   90.00
#
_symmetry.space_group_name_H-M   'P 1'
#
loop_
_entity.id
_entity.type
_entity.pdbx_description
1 polymer ?
#
loop_
_entity_poly.entity_id
_entity_poly.type
_entity_poly.pdbx_seq_one_letter_code
_entity_poly.pdbx_strand_id
1 'polypeptide(L)'
;MPKRDDIKKVLVIGSGPIVIGQAAEFDYAGTQACRALKEEGIEVVLINSNPATIMTDKVMADHIYIEPLKLDVVKRILEKERPDSVLATLGGQTGLNLGMELKEDGILDRLNIKLLGANPETIRKAEDRQAFKDTMEEIGEPCIVSKVIETVEDALAFADEIGYPVVVR
;
A
#
# COMPACT_ATOMS: atom_id res chain seq x y z
N MET A 1 0.40 23.10 -2.49
CA MET A 1 -1.01 22.91 -2.07
C MET A 1 -1.12 23.37 -0.61
N PRO A 2 -2.24 23.95 -0.18
CA PRO A 2 -2.41 24.32 1.21
C PRO A 2 -2.45 23.07 2.10
N LYS A 3 -1.99 23.21 3.36
CA LYS A 3 -2.09 22.20 4.39
C LYS A 3 -3.55 21.76 4.58
N ARG A 4 -3.75 20.49 4.85
CA ARG A 4 -5.07 19.94 5.20
C ARG A 4 -5.32 20.09 6.70
N ASP A 5 -6.17 21.01 7.08
CA ASP A 5 -6.50 21.30 8.48
C ASP A 5 -7.37 20.21 9.15
N ASP A 6 -7.95 19.32 8.34
CA ASP A 6 -8.75 18.18 8.79
C ASP A 6 -7.92 16.96 9.21
N ILE A 7 -6.58 17.01 9.02
CA ILE A 7 -5.66 15.93 9.40
C ILE A 7 -4.73 16.44 10.48
N LYS A 8 -4.75 15.80 11.65
CA LYS A 8 -3.92 16.14 12.81
C LYS A 8 -3.03 14.99 13.26
N LYS A 9 -3.44 13.76 13.01
CA LYS A 9 -2.73 12.54 13.41
C LYS A 9 -2.76 11.50 12.30
N VAL A 10 -1.60 11.00 11.89
CA VAL A 10 -1.46 10.03 10.79
C VAL A 10 -0.74 8.78 11.26
N LEU A 11 -1.29 7.60 10.98
CA LEU A 11 -0.57 6.33 11.08
C LEU A 11 0.19 6.10 9.76
N VAL A 12 1.50 5.98 9.82
CA VAL A 12 2.38 5.60 8.70
C VAL A 12 2.72 4.11 8.82
N ILE A 13 2.45 3.34 7.77
CA ILE A 13 2.80 1.92 7.69
C ILE A 13 4.14 1.80 6.96
N GLY A 14 5.14 1.23 7.66
CA GLY A 14 6.44 0.94 7.08
C GLY A 14 6.46 -0.30 6.20
N SER A 15 7.60 -0.56 5.57
CA SER A 15 7.78 -1.64 4.61
C SER A 15 8.11 -3.01 5.22
N GLY A 16 8.34 -3.07 6.53
CA GLY A 16 8.83 -4.28 7.17
C GLY A 16 10.33 -4.50 6.92
N PRO A 17 10.80 -5.75 6.97
CA PRO A 17 12.20 -6.08 6.71
C PRO A 17 12.62 -5.70 5.28
N ILE A 18 13.83 -5.16 5.13
CA ILE A 18 14.40 -4.90 3.80
C ILE A 18 14.78 -6.23 3.18
N VAL A 19 14.18 -6.56 2.04
CA VAL A 19 14.55 -7.71 1.23
C VAL A 19 15.56 -7.27 0.18
N ILE A 20 16.65 -8.02 0.02
CA ILE A 20 17.68 -7.72 -1.00
C ILE A 20 17.03 -7.66 -2.38
N GLY A 21 17.25 -6.54 -3.10
CA GLY A 21 16.62 -6.28 -4.40
C GLY A 21 15.24 -5.63 -4.33
N GLN A 22 14.64 -5.51 -3.15
CA GLN A 22 13.51 -4.65 -2.85
C GLN A 22 13.98 -3.49 -1.98
N ALA A 23 14.04 -2.40 -2.53
CA ALA A 23 13.90 -1.05 -2.08
C ALA A 23 14.32 -0.69 -0.64
N ALA A 24 15.60 -0.50 -0.41
CA ALA A 24 16.07 0.43 0.64
C ALA A 24 15.41 1.82 0.52
N GLU A 25 14.89 2.16 -0.65
CA GLU A 25 14.11 3.37 -0.92
C GLU A 25 12.85 3.49 -0.08
N PHE A 26 12.18 2.39 0.31
CA PHE A 26 10.99 2.44 1.16
C PHE A 26 11.32 2.91 2.57
N ASP A 27 12.47 2.57 3.13
CA ASP A 27 12.93 3.10 4.40
C ASP A 27 13.12 4.61 4.32
N TYR A 28 13.75 5.08 3.24
CA TYR A 28 13.95 6.50 3.01
C TYR A 28 12.62 7.23 2.76
N ALA A 29 11.77 6.69 1.90
CA ALA A 29 10.48 7.29 1.58
C ALA A 29 9.58 7.42 2.81
N GLY A 30 9.50 6.38 3.63
CA GLY A 30 8.75 6.40 4.88
C GLY A 30 9.32 7.38 5.90
N THR A 31 10.65 7.45 6.02
CA THR A 31 11.34 8.44 6.87
C THR A 31 11.03 9.87 6.43
N GLN A 32 11.10 10.16 5.13
CA GLN A 32 10.79 11.51 4.61
C GLN A 32 9.31 11.87 4.83
N ALA A 33 8.41 10.90 4.69
CA ALA A 33 7.00 11.13 5.00
C ALA A 33 6.79 11.51 6.48
N CYS A 34 7.40 10.77 7.41
CA CYS A 34 7.30 11.09 8.83
C CYS A 34 7.83 12.51 9.12
N ARG A 35 8.98 12.88 8.52
CA ARG A 35 9.55 14.21 8.66
C ARG A 35 8.63 15.31 8.10
N ALA A 36 8.14 15.13 6.88
CA ALA A 36 7.24 16.09 6.23
C ALA A 36 5.95 16.28 7.03
N LEU A 37 5.36 15.21 7.56
CA LEU A 37 4.17 15.28 8.41
C LEU A 37 4.47 16.07 9.70
N LYS A 38 5.61 15.82 10.36
CA LYS A 38 6.02 16.55 11.56
C LYS A 38 6.32 18.04 11.27
N GLU A 39 6.96 18.36 10.16
CA GLU A 39 7.19 19.74 9.71
C GLU A 39 5.89 20.51 9.49
N GLU A 40 4.84 19.81 9.04
CA GLU A 40 3.47 20.35 8.94
C GLU A 40 2.72 20.40 10.30
N GLY A 41 3.34 19.96 11.37
CA GLY A 41 2.75 19.92 12.71
C GLY A 41 1.66 18.85 12.87
N ILE A 42 1.78 17.75 12.13
CA ILE A 42 0.90 16.57 12.21
C ILE A 42 1.56 15.55 13.13
N GLU A 43 0.80 15.01 14.08
CA GLU A 43 1.25 13.94 14.96
C GLU A 43 1.42 12.63 14.16
N VAL A 44 2.58 11.99 14.30
CA VAL A 44 2.92 10.81 13.53
C VAL A 44 2.97 9.57 14.42
N VAL A 45 2.16 8.58 14.07
CA VAL A 45 2.24 7.22 14.59
C VAL A 45 2.89 6.35 13.51
N LEU A 46 3.96 5.66 13.83
CA LEU A 46 4.66 4.77 12.91
C LEU A 46 4.53 3.32 13.36
N ILE A 47 4.19 2.42 12.44
CA ILE A 47 4.37 0.99 12.64
C ILE A 47 5.36 0.43 11.60
N ASN A 48 6.35 -0.32 12.07
CA ASN A 48 7.27 -1.08 11.23
C ASN A 48 7.74 -2.32 11.99
N SER A 49 7.84 -3.45 11.31
CA SER A 49 8.35 -4.69 11.92
C SER A 49 9.88 -4.79 11.96
N ASN A 50 10.59 -3.88 11.28
CA ASN A 50 12.05 -3.84 11.26
C ASN A 50 12.59 -2.89 12.35
N PRO A 51 13.29 -3.40 13.39
CA PRO A 51 13.89 -2.54 14.42
C PRO A 51 15.19 -1.87 13.97
N ALA A 52 15.76 -2.29 12.85
CA ALA A 52 17.08 -1.85 12.37
C ALA A 52 16.98 -0.85 11.19
N THR A 53 15.90 -0.08 11.15
CA THR A 53 15.69 0.95 10.13
C THR A 53 15.79 2.36 10.72
N ILE A 54 16.19 3.33 9.90
CA ILE A 54 16.16 4.74 10.26
C ILE A 54 14.75 5.24 10.59
N MET A 55 13.71 4.62 10.03
CA MET A 55 12.31 4.95 10.32
C MET A 55 11.94 4.79 11.79
N THR A 56 12.50 3.77 12.46
CA THR A 56 12.19 3.44 13.85
C THR A 56 13.08 4.19 14.86
N ASP A 57 13.88 5.15 14.40
CA ASP A 57 14.56 6.07 15.30
C ASP A 57 13.55 6.93 16.05
N LYS A 58 13.76 7.11 17.36
CA LYS A 58 12.86 7.81 18.29
C LYS A 58 12.50 9.24 17.90
N VAL A 59 13.33 9.87 17.04
CA VAL A 59 13.08 11.24 16.58
C VAL A 59 12.16 11.30 15.36
N MET A 60 11.90 10.17 14.69
CA MET A 60 11.18 10.13 13.42
C MET A 60 9.66 10.27 13.58
N ALA A 61 9.09 9.69 14.63
CA ALA A 61 7.66 9.74 14.88
C ALA A 61 7.37 10.02 16.36
N ASP A 62 6.16 10.45 16.66
CA ASP A 62 5.75 10.75 18.05
C ASP A 62 5.43 9.45 18.78
N HIS A 63 4.88 8.45 18.07
CA HIS A 63 4.63 7.11 18.57
C HIS A 63 5.20 6.09 17.59
N ILE A 64 6.04 5.17 18.10
CA ILE A 64 6.69 4.14 17.27
C ILE A 64 6.31 2.77 17.80
N TYR A 65 5.75 1.95 16.91
CA TYR A 65 5.39 0.56 17.13
C TYR A 65 6.31 -0.35 16.32
N ILE A 66 7.17 -1.11 17.01
CA ILE A 66 8.00 -2.15 16.39
C ILE A 66 7.23 -3.46 16.58
N GLU A 67 6.31 -3.69 15.67
CA GLU A 67 5.35 -4.79 15.76
C GLU A 67 5.16 -5.46 14.38
N PRO A 68 4.69 -6.71 14.32
CA PRO A 68 4.39 -7.36 13.06
C PRO A 68 3.36 -6.59 12.24
N LEU A 69 3.60 -6.45 10.94
CA LEU A 69 2.68 -5.81 9.99
C LEU A 69 1.54 -6.79 9.63
N LYS A 70 0.63 -7.01 10.59
CA LYS A 70 -0.54 -7.88 10.47
C LYS A 70 -1.81 -7.11 10.80
N LEU A 71 -2.90 -7.49 10.15
CA LEU A 71 -4.19 -6.86 10.28
C LEU A 71 -4.62 -6.70 11.75
N ASP A 72 -4.55 -7.78 12.54
CA ASP A 72 -4.98 -7.79 13.95
C ASP A 72 -4.14 -6.88 14.86
N VAL A 73 -2.84 -6.74 14.55
CA VAL A 73 -1.92 -5.86 15.28
C VAL A 73 -2.23 -4.40 14.95
N VAL A 74 -2.35 -4.08 13.66
CA VAL A 74 -2.62 -2.71 13.23
C VAL A 74 -4.01 -2.25 13.69
N LYS A 75 -5.02 -3.13 13.70
CA LYS A 75 -6.35 -2.82 14.25
C LYS A 75 -6.26 -2.35 15.70
N ARG A 76 -5.51 -3.04 16.55
CA ARG A 76 -5.31 -2.65 17.96
C ARG A 76 -4.62 -1.29 18.09
N ILE A 77 -3.65 -1.01 17.23
CA ILE A 77 -2.98 0.30 17.22
C ILE A 77 -3.95 1.39 16.77
N LEU A 78 -4.75 1.16 15.72
CA LEU A 78 -5.75 2.11 15.25
C LEU A 78 -6.81 2.41 16.34
N GLU A 79 -7.25 1.40 17.06
CA GLU A 79 -8.21 1.55 18.17
C GLU A 79 -7.62 2.33 19.35
N LYS A 80 -6.33 2.16 19.63
CA LYS A 80 -5.60 2.87 20.70
C LYS A 80 -5.29 4.32 20.33
N GLU A 81 -4.68 4.51 19.15
CA GLU A 81 -4.13 5.80 18.74
C GLU A 81 -5.17 6.72 18.10
N ARG A 82 -6.23 6.16 17.53
CA ARG A 82 -7.31 6.93 16.86
C ARG A 82 -6.80 7.99 15.88
N PRO A 83 -5.95 7.64 14.92
CA PRO A 83 -5.48 8.61 13.94
C PRO A 83 -6.63 9.05 13.01
N ASP A 84 -6.50 10.24 12.42
CA ASP A 84 -7.44 10.74 11.41
C ASP A 84 -7.28 10.00 10.08
N SER A 85 -6.06 9.50 9.84
CA SER A 85 -5.72 8.91 8.55
C SER A 85 -4.62 7.86 8.68
N VAL A 86 -4.58 6.97 7.67
CA VAL A 86 -3.52 5.97 7.46
C VAL A 86 -2.80 6.25 6.16
N LEU A 87 -1.48 6.25 6.17
CA LEU A 87 -0.62 6.36 4.99
C LEU A 87 0.10 5.02 4.78
N ALA A 88 -0.37 4.24 3.82
CA ALA A 88 0.10 2.88 3.53
C ALA A 88 1.01 2.78 2.29
N THR A 89 0.94 3.76 1.38
CA THR A 89 1.59 3.72 0.06
C THR A 89 3.12 3.75 0.10
N LEU A 90 3.71 4.18 1.22
CA LEU A 90 5.17 4.27 1.39
C LEU A 90 5.78 3.00 2.04
N GLY A 91 4.94 2.03 2.38
CA GLY A 91 5.36 0.74 2.92
C GLY A 91 5.60 -0.36 1.87
N GLY A 92 5.71 0.00 0.59
CA GLY A 92 5.79 -0.96 -0.51
C GLY A 92 4.57 -1.86 -0.59
N GLN A 93 4.72 -3.03 -1.21
CA GLN A 93 3.61 -3.98 -1.39
C GLN A 93 3.01 -4.43 -0.04
N THR A 94 3.85 -4.61 0.98
CA THR A 94 3.37 -4.96 2.33
C THR A 94 2.43 -3.90 2.90
N GLY A 95 2.81 -2.62 2.78
CA GLY A 95 1.97 -1.52 3.23
C GLY A 95 0.68 -1.39 2.43
N LEU A 96 0.74 -1.51 1.10
CA LEU A 96 -0.42 -1.45 0.21
C LEU A 96 -1.42 -2.57 0.52
N ASN A 97 -0.96 -3.81 0.60
CA ASN A 97 -1.81 -4.96 0.92
C ASN A 97 -2.51 -4.78 2.28
N LEU A 98 -1.74 -4.38 3.29
CA LEU A 98 -2.29 -4.13 4.62
C LEU A 98 -3.30 -2.98 4.63
N GLY A 99 -3.06 -1.92 3.85
CA GLY A 99 -4.02 -0.83 3.65
C GLY A 99 -5.34 -1.31 3.02
N MET A 100 -5.27 -2.21 2.06
CA MET A 100 -6.43 -2.85 1.44
C MET A 100 -7.17 -3.75 2.43
N GLU A 101 -6.45 -4.62 3.16
CA GLU A 101 -7.03 -5.49 4.19
C GLU A 101 -7.77 -4.69 5.28
N LEU A 102 -7.19 -3.57 5.73
CA LEU A 102 -7.83 -2.66 6.71
C LEU A 102 -9.13 -2.05 6.18
N LYS A 103 -9.17 -1.72 4.88
CA LYS A 103 -10.37 -1.18 4.23
C LYS A 103 -11.44 -2.25 4.07
N GLU A 104 -11.09 -3.45 3.61
CA GLU A 104 -11.98 -4.58 3.41
C GLU A 104 -12.56 -5.11 4.74
N ASP A 105 -11.77 -5.13 5.82
CA ASP A 105 -12.25 -5.44 7.18
C ASP A 105 -13.29 -4.44 7.70
N GLY A 106 -13.33 -3.22 7.13
CA GLY A 106 -14.24 -2.17 7.54
C GLY A 106 -13.81 -1.38 8.77
N ILE A 107 -12.62 -1.65 9.34
CA ILE A 107 -12.16 -0.93 10.54
C ILE A 107 -11.93 0.55 10.27
N LEU A 108 -11.43 0.90 9.08
CA LEU A 108 -11.21 2.31 8.71
C LEU A 108 -12.52 3.08 8.71
N ASP A 109 -13.58 2.52 8.14
CA ASP A 109 -14.91 3.15 8.12
C ASP A 109 -15.52 3.22 9.52
N ARG A 110 -15.41 2.15 10.31
CA ARG A 110 -15.89 2.09 11.69
C ARG A 110 -15.25 3.15 12.59
N LEU A 111 -13.98 3.44 12.39
CA LEU A 111 -13.23 4.43 13.15
C LEU A 111 -13.19 5.82 12.50
N ASN A 112 -13.84 5.99 11.33
CA ASN A 112 -13.80 7.21 10.52
C ASN A 112 -12.36 7.64 10.15
N ILE A 113 -11.53 6.68 9.80
CA ILE A 113 -10.12 6.89 9.42
C ILE A 113 -10.01 6.91 7.90
N LYS A 114 -9.33 7.91 7.35
CA LYS A 114 -9.12 8.04 5.90
C LYS A 114 -7.86 7.31 5.45
N LEU A 115 -7.95 6.57 4.35
CA LEU A 115 -6.76 6.06 3.67
C LEU A 115 -6.18 7.17 2.78
N LEU A 116 -4.93 7.57 3.04
CA LEU A 116 -4.22 8.59 2.28
C LEU A 116 -3.41 7.96 1.14
N GLY A 117 -3.14 8.76 0.12
CA GLY A 117 -2.45 8.31 -1.09
C GLY A 117 -3.44 7.77 -2.11
N ALA A 118 -3.16 6.62 -2.70
CA ALA A 118 -4.06 5.98 -3.64
C ALA A 118 -5.30 5.41 -2.92
N ASN A 119 -6.46 5.59 -3.51
CA ASN A 119 -7.68 4.98 -2.97
C ASN A 119 -7.74 3.48 -3.31
N PRO A 120 -8.52 2.67 -2.56
CA PRO A 120 -8.59 1.22 -2.74
C PRO A 120 -8.99 0.79 -4.16
N GLU A 121 -9.90 1.49 -4.80
CA GLU A 121 -10.32 1.19 -6.18
C GLU A 121 -9.17 1.40 -7.17
N THR A 122 -8.42 2.49 -7.03
CA THR A 122 -7.24 2.77 -7.84
C THR A 122 -6.15 1.72 -7.63
N ILE A 123 -5.92 1.30 -6.38
CA ILE A 123 -4.95 0.24 -6.07
C ILE A 123 -5.38 -1.05 -6.76
N ARG A 124 -6.65 -1.46 -6.63
CA ARG A 124 -7.18 -2.66 -7.28
C ARG A 124 -7.04 -2.61 -8.80
N LYS A 125 -7.38 -1.48 -9.43
CA LYS A 125 -7.24 -1.27 -10.89
C LYS A 125 -5.78 -1.35 -11.35
N ALA A 126 -4.83 -0.96 -10.51
CA ALA A 126 -3.40 -1.01 -10.82
C ALA A 126 -2.77 -2.39 -10.60
N GLU A 127 -3.22 -3.13 -9.58
CA GLU A 127 -2.61 -4.40 -9.15
C GLU A 127 -3.26 -5.62 -9.83
N ASP A 128 -4.57 -5.60 -10.06
CA ASP A 128 -5.28 -6.68 -10.72
C ASP A 128 -5.14 -6.57 -12.24
N ARG A 129 -4.63 -7.64 -12.87
CA ARG A 129 -4.32 -7.64 -14.31
C ARG A 129 -5.55 -7.47 -15.20
N GLN A 130 -6.68 -8.10 -14.82
CA GLN A 130 -7.89 -7.97 -15.59
C GLN A 130 -8.50 -6.58 -15.41
N ALA A 131 -8.58 -6.09 -14.18
CA ALA A 131 -9.09 -4.76 -13.89
C ALA A 131 -8.24 -3.65 -14.54
N PHE A 132 -6.92 -3.84 -14.61
CA PHE A 132 -6.04 -2.92 -15.35
C PHE A 132 -6.35 -2.93 -16.85
N LYS A 133 -6.46 -4.11 -17.46
CA LYS A 133 -6.80 -4.24 -18.88
C LYS A 133 -8.13 -3.60 -19.22
N ASP A 134 -9.18 -3.92 -18.45
CA ASP A 134 -10.52 -3.34 -18.63
C ASP A 134 -10.49 -1.81 -18.52
N THR A 135 -9.70 -1.28 -17.57
CA THR A 135 -9.52 0.17 -17.41
C THR A 135 -8.82 0.80 -18.62
N MET A 136 -7.79 0.14 -19.17
CA MET A 136 -7.11 0.65 -20.36
C MET A 136 -8.02 0.63 -21.59
N GLU A 137 -8.81 -0.42 -21.76
CA GLU A 137 -9.81 -0.52 -22.83
C GLU A 137 -10.88 0.57 -22.69
N GLU A 138 -11.36 0.85 -21.46
CA GLU A 138 -12.33 1.90 -21.18
C GLU A 138 -11.85 3.30 -21.59
N ILE A 139 -10.57 3.60 -21.37
CA ILE A 139 -9.98 4.90 -21.75
C ILE A 139 -9.43 4.93 -23.19
N GLY A 140 -9.57 3.83 -23.94
CA GLY A 140 -9.16 3.73 -25.34
C GLY A 140 -7.66 3.53 -25.56
N GLU A 141 -6.93 3.12 -24.51
CA GLU A 141 -5.50 2.82 -24.63
C GLU A 141 -5.27 1.36 -25.09
N PRO A 142 -4.34 1.13 -26.03
CA PRO A 142 -4.10 -0.20 -26.55
C PRO A 142 -3.43 -1.11 -25.54
N CYS A 143 -3.99 -2.29 -25.34
CA CYS A 143 -3.39 -3.35 -24.55
C CYS A 143 -2.88 -4.50 -25.44
N ILE A 144 -1.82 -5.16 -25.01
CA ILE A 144 -1.36 -6.41 -25.59
C ILE A 144 -2.47 -7.45 -25.46
N VAL A 145 -2.70 -8.22 -26.52
CA VAL A 145 -3.62 -9.36 -26.47
C VAL A 145 -3.19 -10.33 -25.38
N SER A 146 -4.00 -10.47 -24.36
CA SER A 146 -3.67 -11.22 -23.16
C SER A 146 -4.93 -11.82 -22.52
N LYS A 147 -4.75 -12.93 -21.80
CA LYS A 147 -5.82 -13.61 -21.06
C LYS A 147 -5.27 -14.12 -19.74
N VAL A 148 -6.03 -13.98 -18.67
CA VAL A 148 -5.78 -14.69 -17.40
C VAL A 148 -6.28 -16.11 -17.55
N ILE A 149 -5.45 -17.10 -17.28
CA ILE A 149 -5.69 -18.52 -17.54
C ILE A 149 -5.25 -19.31 -16.31
N GLU A 150 -6.07 -20.29 -15.93
CA GLU A 150 -5.84 -21.12 -14.75
C GLU A 150 -5.48 -22.57 -15.08
N THR A 151 -5.71 -23.01 -16.35
CA THR A 151 -5.43 -24.37 -16.79
C THR A 151 -4.43 -24.43 -17.96
N VAL A 152 -3.70 -25.51 -18.07
CA VAL A 152 -2.74 -25.74 -19.20
C VAL A 152 -3.47 -25.87 -20.54
N GLU A 153 -4.61 -26.52 -20.54
CA GLU A 153 -5.44 -26.72 -21.74
C GLU A 153 -5.92 -25.40 -22.33
N ASP A 154 -6.40 -24.46 -21.45
CA ASP A 154 -6.82 -23.13 -21.88
C ASP A 154 -5.63 -22.27 -22.34
N ALA A 155 -4.45 -22.48 -21.73
CA ALA A 155 -3.22 -21.79 -22.14
C ALA A 155 -2.80 -22.18 -23.55
N LEU A 156 -2.84 -23.47 -23.86
CA LEU A 156 -2.53 -24.01 -25.21
C LEU A 156 -3.54 -23.50 -26.23
N ALA A 157 -4.84 -23.60 -25.93
CA ALA A 157 -5.89 -23.11 -26.81
C ALA A 157 -5.75 -21.60 -27.13
N PHE A 158 -5.46 -20.81 -26.13
CA PHE A 158 -5.26 -19.37 -26.33
C PHE A 158 -3.97 -19.06 -27.09
N ALA A 159 -2.88 -19.81 -26.84
CA ALA A 159 -1.64 -19.66 -27.59
C ALA A 159 -1.80 -20.01 -29.07
N ASP A 160 -2.58 -21.05 -29.38
CA ASP A 160 -2.90 -21.42 -30.75
C ASP A 160 -3.78 -20.39 -31.47
N GLU A 161 -4.67 -19.71 -30.71
CA GLU A 161 -5.52 -18.64 -31.23
C GLU A 161 -4.71 -17.39 -31.60
N ILE A 162 -3.78 -16.94 -30.72
CA ILE A 162 -3.03 -15.67 -30.91
C ILE A 162 -1.71 -15.85 -31.69
N GLY A 163 -1.21 -17.08 -31.81
CA GLY A 163 0.06 -17.43 -32.45
C GLY A 163 1.27 -17.27 -31.55
N TYR A 164 2.38 -17.87 -31.96
CA TYR A 164 3.67 -17.85 -31.27
C TYR A 164 4.59 -16.77 -31.83
N PRO A 165 5.51 -16.19 -31.01
CA PRO A 165 5.81 -16.53 -29.60
C PRO A 165 4.84 -15.92 -28.62
N VAL A 166 4.61 -16.60 -27.47
CA VAL A 166 3.80 -16.13 -26.35
C VAL A 166 4.66 -15.93 -25.10
N VAL A 167 4.25 -15.01 -24.24
CA VAL A 167 4.86 -14.80 -22.93
C VAL A 167 3.93 -15.38 -21.86
N VAL A 168 4.46 -16.28 -21.05
CA VAL A 168 3.79 -16.86 -19.88
C VAL A 168 4.43 -16.28 -18.61
N ARG A 169 3.56 -15.85 -17.67
CA ARG A 169 4.03 -15.21 -16.45
C ARG A 169 3.21 -15.65 -15.23
#